data_d75fd87e9e5184064cdb522e50fb8c3d
#
_entry.id   d75fd87e9e5184064cdb522e50fb8c3d
#
_cell.length_a   1.000
_cell.length_b   1.000
_cell.length_c   1.000
_cell.angle_alpha   90.00
_cell.angle_beta   90.00
_cell.angle_gamma   90.00
#
_symmetry.space_group_name_H-M   'P 1'
#
loop_
_entity.id
_entity.type
_entity.pdbx_description
1 polymer ?
#
loop_
_entity_poly.entity_id
_entity_poly.type
_entity_poly.pdbx_seq_one_letter_code
_entity_poly.pdbx_strand_id
1 'polypeptide(L)'
;MQKFYLGMDVCAEYTQLSFFNQQTKEPESICQLNTVDTYLLPNVAFFGKEKGQWYIGSDALEHRFHQKGTMLEQVVEKLESTERMTFREEDYTYEDVLLLILKGHIMDFINRYEDAQIERLVVTVYKYSHALFRVLHMLQDELELYGDRFFIIGHTSAYLHFIFQQPESLRNNSVGLFDYGPEGMDFYRVDIARRTTPQVVTVIHRDYREQMGYYRLYDDKRELDQRFLEIVNEVLRESYMSSVYLTGVGFSEVWANASQNALCNGRRVFVGQNIYTKGACYAAYIGSNVINPAKYIVNAEDMVHSDIGILSGDGAGTFIPIARGGREWYNVHGKIYVCLDDTNRVELLYKNHYTKEAM
;
A
#
# COMPACT_ATOMS: atom_id res chain seq x y z
N MET A 1 -19.46 -4.96 -21.74
CA MET A 1 -18.96 -4.23 -20.55
C MET A 1 -17.75 -4.97 -20.01
N GLN A 2 -16.56 -4.38 -20.12
CA GLN A 2 -15.30 -4.97 -19.66
C GLN A 2 -15.07 -4.60 -18.19
N LYS A 3 -14.86 -5.62 -17.33
CA LYS A 3 -14.67 -5.45 -15.89
C LYS A 3 -13.20 -5.40 -15.54
N PHE A 4 -12.77 -4.37 -14.80
CA PHE A 4 -11.41 -4.17 -14.35
C PHE A 4 -11.28 -4.32 -12.84
N TYR A 5 -10.26 -5.06 -12.41
CA TYR A 5 -9.78 -5.16 -11.04
C TYR A 5 -8.48 -4.38 -10.97
N LEU A 6 -8.46 -3.31 -10.17
CA LEU A 6 -7.37 -2.35 -10.12
C LEU A 6 -6.63 -2.42 -8.79
N GLY A 7 -5.32 -2.35 -8.85
CA GLY A 7 -4.45 -2.04 -7.72
C GLY A 7 -3.86 -0.65 -7.90
N MET A 8 -3.90 0.16 -6.86
CA MET A 8 -3.30 1.49 -6.83
C MET A 8 -2.34 1.57 -5.65
N ASP A 9 -1.14 2.08 -5.87
CA ASP A 9 -0.17 2.40 -4.81
C ASP A 9 0.04 3.91 -4.76
N VAL A 10 -0.30 4.53 -3.62
CA VAL A 10 -0.21 5.99 -3.44
C VAL A 10 1.03 6.29 -2.59
N CYS A 11 2.07 6.79 -3.25
CA CYS A 11 3.31 7.28 -2.64
C CYS A 11 3.30 8.81 -2.54
N ALA A 12 4.32 9.39 -1.88
CA ALA A 12 4.43 10.84 -1.72
C ALA A 12 4.52 11.58 -3.07
N GLU A 13 5.44 11.18 -3.94
CA GLU A 13 5.74 11.89 -5.19
C GLU A 13 4.98 11.35 -6.40
N TYR A 14 4.53 10.09 -6.35
CA TYR A 14 3.89 9.40 -7.47
C TYR A 14 2.82 8.41 -7.01
N THR A 15 1.97 8.05 -7.93
CA THR A 15 1.02 6.94 -7.82
C THR A 15 1.39 5.88 -8.85
N GLN A 16 1.16 4.60 -8.53
CA GLN A 16 1.24 3.50 -9.48
C GLN A 16 -0.12 2.84 -9.62
N LEU A 17 -0.42 2.37 -10.83
CA LEU A 17 -1.63 1.64 -11.14
C LEU A 17 -1.31 0.30 -11.81
N SER A 18 -2.06 -0.74 -11.47
CA SER A 18 -2.05 -2.03 -12.16
C SER A 18 -3.48 -2.52 -12.35
N PHE A 19 -3.72 -3.23 -13.44
CA PHE A 19 -4.97 -3.96 -13.67
C PHE A 19 -4.70 -5.45 -13.79
N PHE A 20 -5.67 -6.26 -13.41
CA PHE A 20 -5.57 -7.71 -13.55
C PHE A 20 -5.95 -8.14 -14.97
N ASN A 21 -4.96 -8.64 -15.71
CA ASN A 21 -5.18 -9.20 -17.03
C ASN A 21 -5.77 -10.61 -16.89
N GLN A 22 -7.03 -10.78 -17.29
CA GLN A 22 -7.73 -12.06 -17.19
C GLN A 22 -7.21 -13.14 -18.17
N GLN A 23 -6.47 -12.75 -19.19
CA GLN A 23 -5.87 -13.70 -20.16
C GLN A 23 -4.57 -14.27 -19.63
N THR A 24 -3.65 -13.42 -19.18
CA THR A 24 -2.35 -13.83 -18.61
C THR A 24 -2.47 -14.34 -17.18
N LYS A 25 -3.56 -14.01 -16.47
CA LYS A 25 -3.80 -14.27 -15.04
C LYS A 25 -2.81 -13.55 -14.12
N GLU A 26 -2.28 -12.43 -14.58
CA GLU A 26 -1.29 -11.64 -13.86
C GLU A 26 -1.65 -10.14 -13.85
N PRO A 27 -1.23 -9.37 -12.82
CA PRO A 27 -1.32 -7.93 -12.82
C PRO A 27 -0.37 -7.32 -13.84
N GLU A 28 -0.88 -6.39 -14.63
CA GLU A 28 -0.12 -5.57 -15.57
C GLU A 28 -0.11 -4.13 -15.09
N SER A 29 1.08 -3.51 -15.09
CA SER A 29 1.23 -2.11 -14.70
C SER A 29 0.76 -1.20 -15.81
N ILE A 30 0.10 -0.11 -15.43
CA ILE A 30 -0.44 0.89 -16.33
C ILE A 30 0.61 1.97 -16.55
N CYS A 31 1.02 2.13 -17.82
CA CYS A 31 1.85 3.26 -18.24
C CYS A 31 0.99 4.46 -18.60
N GLN A 32 1.52 5.66 -18.42
CA GLN A 32 0.92 6.84 -18.99
C GLN A 32 0.98 6.79 -20.53
N LEU A 33 -0.06 7.30 -21.19
CA LEU A 33 -0.05 7.47 -22.66
C LEU A 33 1.16 8.32 -23.05
N ASN A 34 1.89 7.91 -24.08
CA ASN A 34 3.06 8.59 -24.64
C ASN A 34 4.39 8.47 -23.89
N THR A 35 4.46 7.71 -22.79
CA THR A 35 5.73 7.41 -22.12
C THR A 35 6.03 5.92 -22.24
N VAL A 36 7.20 5.60 -22.77
CA VAL A 36 7.67 4.21 -22.84
C VAL A 36 8.22 3.85 -21.46
N ASP A 37 7.69 2.79 -20.83
CA ASP A 37 8.16 2.20 -19.59
C ASP A 37 8.11 3.08 -18.32
N THR A 38 7.30 4.15 -18.31
CA THR A 38 7.11 4.95 -17.10
C THR A 38 5.82 4.56 -16.40
N TYR A 39 5.95 3.78 -15.31
CA TYR A 39 4.82 3.34 -14.47
C TYR A 39 4.57 4.26 -13.28
N LEU A 40 5.38 5.31 -13.12
CA LEU A 40 5.27 6.29 -12.06
C LEU A 40 4.42 7.45 -12.56
N LEU A 41 3.21 7.59 -12.03
CA LEU A 41 2.27 8.66 -12.34
C LEU A 41 2.50 9.80 -11.34
N PRO A 42 3.05 10.96 -11.73
CA PRO A 42 3.40 12.01 -10.79
C PRO A 42 2.21 12.58 -10.03
N ASN A 43 2.33 12.75 -8.71
CA ASN A 43 1.31 13.35 -7.85
C ASN A 43 1.41 14.87 -7.88
N VAL A 44 1.24 15.45 -9.06
CA VAL A 44 1.32 16.89 -9.29
C VAL A 44 0.13 17.39 -10.11
N ALA A 45 -0.25 18.65 -9.88
CA ALA A 45 -1.30 19.30 -10.64
C ALA A 45 -0.87 20.70 -11.08
N PHE A 46 -1.35 21.15 -12.23
CA PHE A 46 -1.12 22.47 -12.76
C PHE A 46 -2.44 23.12 -13.15
N PHE A 47 -2.70 24.31 -12.60
CA PHE A 47 -3.84 25.12 -13.00
C PHE A 47 -3.41 26.16 -14.03
N GLY A 48 -3.82 25.96 -15.29
CA GLY A 48 -3.53 26.87 -16.39
C GLY A 48 -4.47 28.08 -16.40
N LYS A 49 -3.93 29.30 -16.18
CA LYS A 49 -4.70 30.54 -16.07
C LYS A 49 -5.45 30.92 -17.36
N GLU A 50 -4.88 30.65 -18.51
CA GLU A 50 -5.44 31.07 -19.81
C GLU A 50 -6.74 30.32 -20.12
N LYS A 51 -6.75 28.99 -19.95
CA LYS A 51 -7.93 28.17 -20.17
C LYS A 51 -8.75 27.94 -18.89
N GLY A 52 -8.12 28.17 -17.73
CA GLY A 52 -8.70 27.93 -16.41
C GLY A 52 -9.10 26.47 -16.22
N GLN A 53 -8.22 25.58 -16.55
CA GLN A 53 -8.41 24.14 -16.40
C GLN A 53 -7.24 23.48 -15.68
N TRP A 54 -7.53 22.36 -15.04
CA TRP A 54 -6.55 21.53 -14.39
C TRP A 54 -5.88 20.57 -15.36
N TYR A 55 -4.59 20.37 -15.17
CA TYR A 55 -3.76 19.33 -15.78
C TYR A 55 -3.13 18.53 -14.63
N ILE A 56 -2.99 17.23 -14.78
CA ILE A 56 -2.46 16.34 -13.75
C ILE A 56 -1.29 15.50 -14.27
N GLY A 57 -0.46 15.01 -13.34
CA GLY A 57 0.63 14.10 -13.67
C GLY A 57 1.60 14.69 -14.71
N SER A 58 1.97 13.91 -15.72
CA SER A 58 2.91 14.35 -16.75
C SER A 58 2.37 15.49 -17.60
N ASP A 59 1.04 15.56 -17.81
CA ASP A 59 0.44 16.70 -18.53
C ASP A 59 0.63 18.00 -17.76
N ALA A 60 0.57 17.96 -16.42
CA ALA A 60 0.88 19.11 -15.58
C ALA A 60 2.34 19.53 -15.74
N LEU A 61 3.27 18.57 -15.78
CA LEU A 61 4.70 18.83 -15.98
C LEU A 61 5.01 19.41 -17.37
N GLU A 62 4.26 19.01 -18.39
CA GLU A 62 4.41 19.54 -19.74
C GLU A 62 3.82 20.94 -19.85
N HIS A 63 2.57 21.14 -19.42
CA HIS A 63 1.87 22.42 -19.59
C HIS A 63 2.48 23.58 -18.82
N ARG A 64 3.21 23.33 -17.70
CA ARG A 64 3.91 24.39 -16.96
C ARG A 64 4.93 25.16 -17.80
N PHE A 65 5.47 24.56 -18.87
CA PHE A 65 6.43 25.20 -19.76
C PHE A 65 5.77 25.98 -20.90
N HIS A 66 4.49 25.70 -21.20
CA HIS A 66 3.81 26.21 -22.37
C HIS A 66 2.78 27.31 -22.07
N GLN A 67 2.37 27.48 -20.81
CA GLN A 67 1.39 28.49 -20.42
C GLN A 67 1.62 29.02 -19.01
N LYS A 68 1.01 30.19 -18.72
CA LYS A 68 1.03 30.74 -17.37
C LYS A 68 0.05 30.00 -16.46
N GLY A 69 0.47 29.69 -15.25
CA GLY A 69 -0.37 28.98 -14.30
C GLY A 69 0.29 28.79 -12.94
N THR A 70 -0.33 27.97 -12.12
CA THR A 70 0.16 27.62 -10.78
C THR A 70 0.41 26.10 -10.73
N MET A 71 1.65 25.72 -10.41
CA MET A 71 2.03 24.33 -10.20
C MET A 71 1.88 23.96 -8.74
N LEU A 72 1.28 22.80 -8.48
CA LEU A 72 1.12 22.22 -7.15
C LEU A 72 1.92 20.92 -7.08
N GLU A 73 2.93 20.92 -6.24
CA GLU A 73 3.86 19.81 -6.00
C GLU A 73 3.81 19.44 -4.50
N GLN A 74 4.31 18.26 -4.15
CA GLN A 74 4.31 17.73 -2.78
C GLN A 74 2.89 17.64 -2.20
N VAL A 75 1.92 17.28 -3.03
CA VAL A 75 0.49 17.32 -2.68
C VAL A 75 0.17 16.38 -1.52
N VAL A 76 0.74 15.17 -1.52
CA VAL A 76 0.54 14.17 -0.45
C VAL A 76 1.16 14.62 0.87
N GLU A 77 2.34 15.22 0.84
CA GLU A 77 3.04 15.72 2.04
C GLU A 77 2.31 16.90 2.69
N LYS A 78 1.59 17.68 1.88
CA LYS A 78 0.86 18.86 2.32
C LYS A 78 -0.60 18.62 2.71
N LEU A 79 -1.06 17.36 2.73
CA LEU A 79 -2.47 17.04 3.07
C LEU A 79 -2.92 17.56 4.44
N GLU A 80 -2.01 17.60 5.41
CA GLU A 80 -2.33 18.14 6.75
C GLU A 80 -2.25 19.69 6.82
N SER A 81 -1.91 20.37 5.70
CA SER A 81 -1.88 21.82 5.62
C SER A 81 -3.30 22.40 5.65
N THR A 82 -3.47 23.50 6.38
CA THR A 82 -4.72 24.28 6.38
C THR A 82 -4.78 25.30 5.26
N GLU A 83 -3.78 25.34 4.38
CA GLU A 83 -3.72 26.27 3.26
C GLU A 83 -4.89 26.02 2.29
N ARG A 84 -5.53 27.10 1.87
CA ARG A 84 -6.54 27.10 0.83
C ARG A 84 -6.04 27.89 -0.36
N MET A 85 -6.28 27.36 -1.53
CA MET A 85 -5.89 27.97 -2.81
C MET A 85 -7.14 28.31 -3.60
N THR A 86 -7.26 29.56 -4.05
CA THR A 86 -8.42 30.01 -4.82
C THR A 86 -8.10 30.03 -6.31
N PHE A 87 -8.87 29.27 -7.09
CA PHE A 87 -8.79 29.25 -8.55
C PHE A 87 -10.20 29.49 -9.13
N ARG A 88 -10.34 30.56 -9.93
CA ARG A 88 -11.64 30.94 -10.53
C ARG A 88 -12.78 31.05 -9.53
N GLU A 89 -12.54 31.70 -8.39
CA GLU A 89 -13.54 31.90 -7.33
C GLU A 89 -13.93 30.64 -6.54
N GLU A 90 -13.30 29.50 -6.84
CA GLU A 90 -13.44 28.24 -6.09
C GLU A 90 -12.22 28.00 -5.20
N ASP A 91 -12.46 27.60 -3.96
CA ASP A 91 -11.43 27.28 -2.98
C ASP A 91 -11.10 25.78 -3.02
N TYR A 92 -9.81 25.47 -3.06
CA TYR A 92 -9.25 24.11 -3.08
C TYR A 92 -8.34 23.90 -1.89
N THR A 93 -8.40 22.72 -1.32
CA THR A 93 -7.42 22.17 -0.37
C THR A 93 -6.46 21.22 -1.08
N TYR A 94 -5.38 20.81 -0.41
CA TYR A 94 -4.51 19.74 -0.94
C TYR A 94 -5.24 18.40 -1.03
N GLU A 95 -6.27 18.15 -0.20
CA GLU A 95 -7.14 16.97 -0.31
C GLU A 95 -7.92 16.98 -1.63
N ASP A 96 -8.52 18.11 -2.01
CA ASP A 96 -9.25 18.26 -3.28
C ASP A 96 -8.32 18.05 -4.50
N VAL A 97 -7.10 18.59 -4.41
CA VAL A 97 -6.10 18.43 -5.47
C VAL A 97 -5.63 16.98 -5.60
N LEU A 98 -5.38 16.29 -4.48
CA LEU A 98 -5.01 14.87 -4.54
C LEU A 98 -6.15 14.01 -5.09
N LEU A 99 -7.39 14.28 -4.68
CA LEU A 99 -8.57 13.61 -5.23
C LEU A 99 -8.64 13.76 -6.76
N LEU A 100 -8.45 14.99 -7.26
CA LEU A 100 -8.41 15.29 -8.68
C LEU A 100 -7.33 14.46 -9.40
N ILE A 101 -6.12 14.38 -8.83
CA ILE A 101 -4.99 13.63 -9.39
C ILE A 101 -5.31 12.13 -9.44
N LEU A 102 -5.72 11.53 -8.30
CA LEU A 102 -5.98 10.09 -8.23
C LEU A 102 -7.13 9.66 -9.13
N LYS A 103 -8.25 10.42 -9.11
CA LYS A 103 -9.39 10.19 -10.00
C LYS A 103 -8.97 10.30 -11.46
N GLY A 104 -8.20 11.33 -11.81
CA GLY A 104 -7.73 11.54 -13.17
C GLY A 104 -6.86 10.40 -13.67
N HIS A 105 -5.90 9.90 -12.89
CA HIS A 105 -5.08 8.74 -13.27
C HIS A 105 -5.92 7.48 -13.55
N ILE A 106 -6.97 7.25 -12.75
CA ILE A 106 -7.90 6.14 -12.99
C ILE A 106 -8.70 6.36 -14.26
N MET A 107 -9.25 7.56 -14.46
CA MET A 107 -10.09 7.88 -15.61
C MET A 107 -9.29 7.87 -16.91
N ASP A 108 -8.03 8.30 -16.91
CA ASP A 108 -7.13 8.19 -18.05
C ASP A 108 -6.94 6.74 -18.53
N PHE A 109 -6.91 5.80 -17.59
CA PHE A 109 -6.86 4.38 -17.93
C PHE A 109 -8.22 3.87 -18.43
N ILE A 110 -9.29 4.13 -17.71
CA ILE A 110 -10.64 3.61 -18.01
C ILE A 110 -11.13 4.12 -19.35
N ASN A 111 -10.89 5.38 -19.68
CA ASN A 111 -11.31 6.00 -20.94
C ASN A 111 -10.62 5.43 -22.19
N ARG A 112 -9.61 4.56 -22.04
CA ARG A 112 -8.99 3.82 -23.16
C ARG A 112 -9.83 2.66 -23.66
N TYR A 113 -10.87 2.28 -22.91
CA TYR A 113 -11.69 1.10 -23.18
C TYR A 113 -13.16 1.52 -23.30
N GLU A 114 -13.81 1.05 -24.37
CA GLU A 114 -15.26 1.22 -24.51
C GLU A 114 -16.00 0.34 -23.48
N ASP A 115 -17.03 0.90 -22.85
CA ASP A 115 -17.85 0.20 -21.84
C ASP A 115 -17.06 -0.40 -20.66
N ALA A 116 -15.97 0.23 -20.25
CA ALA A 116 -15.17 -0.19 -19.11
C ALA A 116 -15.88 0.09 -17.78
N GLN A 117 -15.79 -0.87 -16.86
CA GLN A 117 -16.28 -0.74 -15.49
C GLN A 117 -15.22 -1.19 -14.49
N ILE A 118 -15.00 -0.40 -13.44
CA ILE A 118 -14.21 -0.83 -12.30
C ILE A 118 -15.06 -1.79 -11.48
N GLU A 119 -14.68 -3.06 -11.43
CA GLU A 119 -15.33 -4.06 -10.58
C GLU A 119 -14.88 -3.93 -9.12
N ARG A 120 -13.58 -3.73 -8.93
CA ARG A 120 -12.98 -3.50 -7.60
C ARG A 120 -11.68 -2.71 -7.72
N LEU A 121 -11.46 -1.80 -6.77
CA LEU A 121 -10.22 -1.05 -6.58
C LEU A 121 -9.67 -1.35 -5.19
N VAL A 122 -8.40 -1.76 -5.12
CA VAL A 122 -7.66 -1.85 -3.85
C VAL A 122 -6.54 -0.82 -3.88
N VAL A 123 -6.55 0.07 -2.91
CA VAL A 123 -5.52 1.10 -2.74
C VAL A 123 -4.55 0.63 -1.66
N THR A 124 -3.25 0.66 -1.97
CA THR A 124 -2.21 0.41 -0.97
C THR A 124 -1.50 1.71 -0.62
N VAL A 125 -1.11 1.83 0.64
CA VAL A 125 -0.44 3.02 1.17
C VAL A 125 0.75 2.60 2.04
N TYR A 126 1.83 3.39 1.98
CA TYR A 126 3.01 3.15 2.81
C TYR A 126 2.70 3.41 4.29
N LYS A 127 2.04 4.53 4.58
CA LYS A 127 1.77 5.00 5.94
C LYS A 127 0.36 5.53 6.10
N TYR A 128 -0.23 5.24 7.26
CA TYR A 128 -1.54 5.80 7.62
C TYR A 128 -1.44 7.31 7.83
N SER A 129 -2.37 8.05 7.24
CA SER A 129 -2.64 9.46 7.50
C SER A 129 -4.15 9.70 7.46
N HIS A 130 -4.69 10.41 8.45
CA HIS A 130 -6.12 10.73 8.48
C HIS A 130 -6.56 11.53 7.26
N ALA A 131 -5.73 12.46 6.80
CA ALA A 131 -6.02 13.28 5.62
C ALA A 131 -6.02 12.41 4.36
N LEU A 132 -5.02 11.53 4.17
CA LEU A 132 -4.98 10.62 3.03
C LEU A 132 -6.21 9.70 3.02
N PHE A 133 -6.60 9.15 4.17
CA PHE A 133 -7.78 8.28 4.24
C PHE A 133 -9.08 9.02 3.91
N ARG A 134 -9.23 10.30 4.31
CA ARG A 134 -10.36 11.13 3.86
C ARG A 134 -10.40 11.23 2.34
N VAL A 135 -9.27 11.54 1.70
CA VAL A 135 -9.18 11.62 0.23
C VAL A 135 -9.56 10.29 -0.42
N LEU A 136 -9.06 9.16 0.12
CA LEU A 136 -9.36 7.84 -0.42
C LEU A 136 -10.85 7.48 -0.28
N HIS A 137 -11.52 7.91 0.81
CA HIS A 137 -12.97 7.76 0.93
C HIS A 137 -13.73 8.69 -0.01
N MET A 138 -13.27 9.93 -0.23
CA MET A 138 -13.84 10.81 -1.25
C MET A 138 -13.68 10.18 -2.65
N LEU A 139 -12.53 9.56 -2.95
CA LEU A 139 -12.31 8.83 -4.20
C LEU A 139 -13.26 7.63 -4.34
N GLN A 140 -13.51 6.90 -3.27
CA GLN A 140 -14.49 5.81 -3.23
C GLN A 140 -15.88 6.31 -3.62
N ASP A 141 -16.32 7.44 -3.04
CA ASP A 141 -17.62 8.04 -3.29
C ASP A 141 -17.73 8.54 -4.75
N GLU A 142 -16.71 9.23 -5.25
CA GLU A 142 -16.63 9.73 -6.63
C GLU A 142 -16.65 8.62 -7.70
N LEU A 143 -16.14 7.44 -7.36
CA LEU A 143 -16.14 6.27 -8.24
C LEU A 143 -17.33 5.32 -7.99
N GLU A 144 -18.19 5.63 -7.03
CA GLU A 144 -19.34 4.81 -6.61
C GLU A 144 -18.97 3.35 -6.28
N LEU A 145 -17.81 3.15 -5.62
CA LEU A 145 -17.27 1.83 -5.29
C LEU A 145 -17.61 1.44 -3.84
N TYR A 146 -18.87 1.11 -3.56
CA TYR A 146 -19.32 0.77 -2.21
C TYR A 146 -19.19 -0.72 -1.87
N GLY A 147 -19.23 -1.01 -0.58
CA GLY A 147 -19.18 -2.39 -0.05
C GLY A 147 -17.82 -3.04 -0.26
N ASP A 148 -17.81 -4.21 -0.87
CA ASP A 148 -16.62 -5.02 -1.15
C ASP A 148 -15.91 -4.65 -2.47
N ARG A 149 -16.23 -3.47 -3.03
CA ARG A 149 -15.63 -2.98 -4.27
C ARG A 149 -14.47 -2.02 -4.05
N PHE A 150 -14.24 -1.58 -2.80
CA PHE A 150 -13.15 -0.67 -2.46
C PHE A 150 -12.51 -1.09 -1.13
N PHE A 151 -11.18 -1.21 -1.11
CA PHE A 151 -10.40 -1.53 0.10
C PHE A 151 -9.14 -0.69 0.14
N ILE A 152 -8.70 -0.37 1.37
CA ILE A 152 -7.41 0.27 1.64
C ILE A 152 -6.58 -0.73 2.45
N ILE A 153 -5.35 -1.01 2.01
CA ILE A 153 -4.41 -1.91 2.67
C ILE A 153 -3.04 -1.24 2.82
N GLY A 154 -2.24 -1.68 3.78
CA GLY A 154 -0.85 -1.24 3.90
C GLY A 154 0.09 -1.97 2.94
N HIS A 155 1.31 -1.45 2.76
CA HIS A 155 2.37 -2.08 1.96
C HIS A 155 2.68 -3.52 2.42
N THR A 156 2.65 -3.77 3.74
CA THR A 156 2.83 -5.12 4.30
C THR A 156 1.80 -6.10 3.74
N SER A 157 0.51 -5.74 3.79
CA SER A 157 -0.57 -6.57 3.25
C SER A 157 -0.46 -6.73 1.73
N ALA A 158 -0.17 -5.65 1.00
CA ALA A 158 0.04 -5.72 -0.45
C ALA A 158 1.20 -6.66 -0.81
N TYR A 159 2.32 -6.58 -0.09
CA TYR A 159 3.45 -7.49 -0.27
C TYR A 159 3.07 -8.94 0.01
N LEU A 160 2.31 -9.22 1.07
CA LEU A 160 1.81 -10.57 1.35
C LEU A 160 0.92 -11.08 0.21
N HIS A 161 -0.01 -10.25 -0.29
CA HIS A 161 -0.84 -10.61 -1.44
C HIS A 161 -0.01 -10.95 -2.66
N PHE A 162 1.06 -10.20 -2.92
CA PHE A 162 1.97 -10.48 -4.03
C PHE A 162 2.68 -11.83 -3.86
N ILE A 163 3.35 -12.09 -2.73
CA ILE A 163 4.15 -13.31 -2.55
C ILE A 163 3.31 -14.58 -2.48
N PHE A 164 2.06 -14.50 -1.98
CA PHE A 164 1.18 -15.67 -1.94
C PHE A 164 0.68 -16.10 -3.33
N GLN A 165 0.77 -15.24 -4.34
CA GLN A 165 0.48 -15.57 -5.74
C GLN A 165 1.72 -16.07 -6.50
N GLN A 166 2.92 -15.92 -5.93
CA GLN A 166 4.13 -16.45 -6.53
C GLN A 166 4.23 -17.99 -6.35
N PRO A 167 4.99 -18.70 -7.20
CA PRO A 167 5.23 -20.12 -7.04
C PRO A 167 5.70 -20.50 -5.63
N GLU A 168 5.18 -21.60 -5.10
CA GLU A 168 5.46 -22.02 -3.72
C GLU A 168 6.95 -22.23 -3.45
N SER A 169 7.72 -22.60 -4.47
CA SER A 169 9.18 -22.78 -4.37
C SER A 169 9.93 -21.49 -4.00
N LEU A 170 9.34 -20.30 -4.24
CA LEU A 170 9.93 -19.01 -3.85
C LEU A 170 9.73 -18.68 -2.36
N ARG A 171 8.85 -19.40 -1.67
CA ARG A 171 8.52 -19.22 -0.26
C ARG A 171 8.66 -20.50 0.57
N ASN A 172 9.53 -21.41 0.15
CA ASN A 172 9.83 -22.64 0.93
C ASN A 172 10.44 -22.33 2.29
N ASN A 173 11.26 -21.29 2.35
CA ASN A 173 11.80 -20.67 3.56
C ASN A 173 11.31 -19.21 3.61
N SER A 174 11.98 -18.37 4.38
CA SER A 174 11.66 -16.94 4.46
C SER A 174 11.75 -16.25 3.10
N VAL A 175 11.00 -15.18 2.95
CA VAL A 175 11.04 -14.29 1.78
C VAL A 175 11.42 -12.89 2.25
N GLY A 176 12.45 -12.30 1.63
CA GLY A 176 12.91 -10.95 1.92
C GLY A 176 12.42 -9.93 0.89
N LEU A 177 12.23 -8.70 1.33
CA LEU A 177 11.97 -7.54 0.47
C LEU A 177 12.79 -6.38 1.00
N PHE A 178 13.65 -5.80 0.17
CA PHE A 178 14.22 -4.48 0.38
C PHE A 178 13.45 -3.47 -0.45
N ASP A 179 12.94 -2.45 0.20
CA ASP A 179 12.29 -1.31 -0.42
C ASP A 179 13.15 -0.08 -0.21
N TYR A 180 13.63 0.52 -1.31
CA TYR A 180 14.46 1.71 -1.26
C TYR A 180 13.81 2.83 -2.05
N GLY A 181 13.10 3.69 -1.35
CA GLY A 181 12.33 4.81 -1.88
C GLY A 181 12.69 6.15 -1.23
N PRO A 182 11.93 7.21 -1.53
CA PRO A 182 12.15 8.56 -0.97
C PRO A 182 12.19 8.60 0.56
N GLU A 183 11.49 7.70 1.24
CA GLU A 183 11.51 7.56 2.70
C GLU A 183 12.81 6.92 3.23
N GLY A 184 13.66 6.38 2.35
CA GLY A 184 14.86 5.61 2.70
C GLY A 184 14.67 4.12 2.43
N MET A 185 15.45 3.28 3.13
CA MET A 185 15.41 1.83 2.95
C MET A 185 14.69 1.14 4.10
N ASP A 186 13.69 0.34 3.73
CA ASP A 186 13.01 -0.61 4.61
C ASP A 186 13.33 -2.06 4.20
N PHE A 187 13.31 -2.96 5.17
CA PHE A 187 13.43 -4.39 4.93
C PHE A 187 12.27 -5.13 5.58
N TYR A 188 11.63 -6.00 4.81
CA TYR A 188 10.58 -6.89 5.27
C TYR A 188 11.01 -8.35 5.11
N ARG A 189 10.80 -9.16 6.14
CA ARG A 189 10.98 -10.61 6.08
C ARG A 189 9.68 -11.31 6.42
N VAL A 190 9.27 -12.22 5.57
CA VAL A 190 8.08 -13.05 5.76
C VAL A 190 8.50 -14.46 6.10
N ASP A 191 8.10 -14.92 7.28
CA ASP A 191 8.31 -16.27 7.79
C ASP A 191 6.98 -17.00 7.84
N ILE A 192 6.90 -18.25 7.36
CA ILE A 192 5.68 -19.07 7.36
C ILE A 192 5.89 -20.31 8.21
N ALA A 193 5.20 -20.38 9.36
CA ALA A 193 5.23 -21.54 10.26
C ALA A 193 4.33 -22.66 9.70
N ARG A 194 4.91 -23.57 8.90
CA ARG A 194 4.16 -24.62 8.18
C ARG A 194 3.66 -25.76 9.06
N ARG A 195 4.16 -25.87 10.30
CA ARG A 195 3.82 -26.95 11.23
C ARG A 195 2.57 -26.68 12.06
N THR A 196 2.01 -25.50 11.97
CA THR A 196 0.78 -25.09 12.66
C THR A 196 -0.42 -25.13 11.74
N THR A 197 -1.62 -25.31 12.29
CA THR A 197 -2.89 -25.25 11.57
C THR A 197 -3.85 -24.38 12.38
N PRO A 198 -4.20 -23.18 11.91
CA PRO A 198 -3.71 -22.50 10.70
C PRO A 198 -2.21 -22.18 10.75
N GLN A 199 -1.60 -21.99 9.60
CA GLN A 199 -0.19 -21.59 9.50
C GLN A 199 -0.03 -20.14 9.94
N VAL A 200 0.99 -19.84 10.75
CA VAL A 200 1.29 -18.47 11.16
C VAL A 200 2.28 -17.85 10.17
N VAL A 201 1.89 -16.71 9.61
CA VAL A 201 2.69 -15.87 8.73
C VAL A 201 3.16 -14.68 9.54
N THR A 202 4.43 -14.62 9.86
CA THR A 202 5.03 -13.51 10.60
C THR A 202 5.76 -12.58 9.64
N VAL A 203 5.45 -11.29 9.69
CA VAL A 203 6.16 -10.26 8.96
C VAL A 203 7.01 -9.49 9.95
N ILE A 204 8.32 -9.46 9.68
CA ILE A 204 9.29 -8.69 10.45
C ILE A 204 9.68 -7.51 9.60
N HIS A 205 9.51 -6.30 10.12
CA HIS A 205 9.91 -5.06 9.49
C HIS A 205 11.15 -4.49 10.16
N ARG A 206 12.07 -3.93 9.39
CA ARG A 206 13.25 -3.20 9.85
C ARG A 206 13.43 -1.92 9.06
N ASP A 207 13.63 -0.86 9.80
CA ASP A 207 13.92 0.46 9.28
C ASP A 207 15.44 0.67 9.18
N TYR A 208 15.94 0.87 7.96
CA TYR A 208 17.35 1.18 7.68
C TYR A 208 17.54 2.62 7.17
N ARG A 209 16.57 3.51 7.39
CA ARG A 209 16.60 4.90 6.86
C ARG A 209 17.78 5.72 7.40
N GLU A 210 18.25 5.44 8.61
CA GLU A 210 19.44 6.10 9.14
C GLU A 210 20.72 5.70 8.38
N GLN A 211 20.87 4.41 8.01
CA GLN A 211 22.01 3.92 7.25
C GLN A 211 21.88 4.17 5.75
N MET A 212 20.67 4.05 5.22
CA MET A 212 20.32 4.09 3.79
C MET A 212 19.22 5.11 3.52
N GLY A 213 19.40 6.36 3.96
CA GLY A 213 18.52 7.46 3.56
C GLY A 213 18.58 7.71 2.04
N TYR A 214 17.48 8.14 1.44
CA TYR A 214 17.38 8.30 -0.02
C TYR A 214 18.42 9.27 -0.62
N TYR A 215 18.82 10.28 0.14
CA TYR A 215 19.88 11.23 -0.25
C TYR A 215 21.24 10.53 -0.56
N ARG A 216 21.46 9.31 -0.03
CA ARG A 216 22.68 8.55 -0.30
C ARG A 216 22.78 8.01 -1.73
N LEU A 217 21.73 8.06 -2.50
CA LEU A 217 21.81 7.75 -3.95
C LEU A 217 22.75 8.70 -4.70
N TYR A 218 23.06 9.85 -4.13
CA TYR A 218 24.03 10.81 -4.66
C TYR A 218 25.48 10.54 -4.17
N ASP A 219 25.68 9.61 -3.22
CA ASP A 219 26.99 9.19 -2.75
C ASP A 219 27.74 8.38 -3.83
N ASP A 220 29.04 8.12 -3.61
CA ASP A 220 29.80 7.20 -4.46
C ASP A 220 29.12 5.81 -4.48
N LYS A 221 28.89 5.28 -5.68
CA LYS A 221 28.15 4.03 -5.87
C LYS A 221 28.80 2.82 -5.19
N ARG A 222 30.14 2.82 -4.99
CA ARG A 222 30.85 1.76 -4.29
C ARG A 222 30.63 1.84 -2.77
N GLU A 223 30.65 3.06 -2.24
CA GLU A 223 30.32 3.28 -0.83
C GLU A 223 28.88 2.89 -0.52
N LEU A 224 27.95 3.29 -1.40
CA LEU A 224 26.55 2.93 -1.29
C LEU A 224 26.34 1.40 -1.30
N ASP A 225 26.96 0.69 -2.26
CA ASP A 225 26.91 -0.77 -2.35
C ASP A 225 27.53 -1.45 -1.13
N GLN A 226 28.65 -0.90 -0.61
CA GLN A 226 29.29 -1.44 0.59
C GLN A 226 28.38 -1.32 1.83
N ARG A 227 27.70 -0.20 2.01
CA ARG A 227 26.72 -0.01 3.10
C ARG A 227 25.55 -0.97 2.98
N PHE A 228 25.03 -1.11 1.78
CA PHE A 228 23.94 -2.07 1.53
C PHE A 228 24.40 -3.51 1.74
N LEU A 229 25.62 -3.86 1.35
CA LEU A 229 26.21 -5.18 1.59
C LEU A 229 26.33 -5.53 3.08
N GLU A 230 26.62 -4.54 3.93
CA GLU A 230 26.63 -4.74 5.39
C GLU A 230 25.26 -5.13 5.92
N ILE A 231 24.21 -4.41 5.48
CA ILE A 231 22.81 -4.72 5.81
C ILE A 231 22.41 -6.10 5.27
N VAL A 232 22.74 -6.39 4.00
CA VAL A 232 22.49 -7.71 3.39
C VAL A 232 23.11 -8.82 4.22
N ASN A 233 24.38 -8.67 4.62
CA ASN A 233 25.06 -9.67 5.43
C ASN A 233 24.45 -9.83 6.82
N GLU A 234 23.94 -8.76 7.42
CA GLU A 234 23.21 -8.79 8.68
C GLU A 234 21.96 -9.67 8.55
N VAL A 235 21.06 -9.35 7.62
CA VAL A 235 19.78 -10.05 7.48
C VAL A 235 19.96 -11.50 7.01
N LEU A 236 20.99 -11.80 6.23
CA LEU A 236 21.30 -13.16 5.77
C LEU A 236 21.83 -14.10 6.86
N ARG A 237 22.44 -13.56 7.92
CA ARG A 237 22.89 -14.36 9.08
C ARG A 237 21.72 -14.84 9.94
N GLU A 238 20.60 -14.12 9.92
CA GLU A 238 19.47 -14.41 10.81
C GLU A 238 18.53 -15.49 10.27
N SER A 239 18.34 -15.53 8.95
CA SER A 239 17.40 -16.45 8.33
C SER A 239 17.82 -16.83 6.92
N TYR A 240 17.58 -18.10 6.58
CA TYR A 240 17.74 -18.55 5.20
C TYR A 240 16.47 -18.17 4.41
N MET A 241 16.66 -17.36 3.38
CA MET A 241 15.60 -16.91 2.48
C MET A 241 15.61 -17.70 1.17
N SER A 242 14.44 -18.11 0.68
CA SER A 242 14.28 -18.76 -0.63
C SER A 242 14.34 -17.75 -1.76
N SER A 243 13.78 -16.57 -1.53
CA SER A 243 13.78 -15.46 -2.48
C SER A 243 13.93 -14.11 -1.78
N VAL A 244 14.47 -13.15 -2.50
CA VAL A 244 14.57 -11.76 -2.08
C VAL A 244 14.12 -10.87 -3.21
N TYR A 245 13.32 -9.87 -2.88
CA TYR A 245 12.85 -8.86 -3.81
C TYR A 245 13.53 -7.53 -3.49
N LEU A 246 13.89 -6.79 -4.53
CA LEU A 246 14.40 -5.41 -4.45
C LEU A 246 13.39 -4.52 -5.16
N THR A 247 12.82 -3.56 -4.45
CA THR A 247 11.79 -2.65 -4.96
C THR A 247 12.10 -1.20 -4.58
N GLY A 248 11.35 -0.28 -5.16
CA GLY A 248 11.50 1.14 -4.95
C GLY A 248 12.43 1.81 -5.98
N VAL A 249 12.22 3.12 -6.16
CA VAL A 249 12.94 3.93 -7.16
C VAL A 249 14.45 3.98 -6.93
N GLY A 250 14.91 3.72 -5.70
CA GLY A 250 16.33 3.63 -5.38
C GLY A 250 17.06 2.47 -6.05
N PHE A 251 16.34 1.44 -6.51
CA PHE A 251 16.89 0.33 -7.30
C PHE A 251 16.67 0.48 -8.82
N SER A 252 16.24 1.66 -9.31
CA SER A 252 16.07 1.90 -10.74
C SER A 252 17.40 1.94 -11.51
N GLU A 253 18.50 2.29 -10.83
CA GLU A 253 19.85 2.29 -11.39
C GLU A 253 20.67 1.10 -10.93
N VAL A 254 21.65 0.69 -11.74
CA VAL A 254 22.58 -0.39 -11.40
C VAL A 254 23.71 0.13 -10.52
N TRP A 255 23.67 -0.11 -9.24
CA TRP A 255 24.71 0.26 -8.27
C TRP A 255 25.05 -0.83 -7.27
N ALA A 256 24.13 -1.70 -6.91
CA ALA A 256 24.22 -2.69 -5.84
C ALA A 256 24.85 -4.03 -6.29
N ASN A 257 25.94 -4.02 -7.04
CA ASN A 257 26.49 -5.23 -7.68
C ASN A 257 27.04 -6.26 -6.65
N ALA A 258 27.81 -5.82 -5.66
CA ALA A 258 28.37 -6.71 -4.65
C ALA A 258 27.24 -7.26 -3.74
N SER A 259 26.31 -6.42 -3.36
CA SER A 259 25.13 -6.78 -2.57
C SER A 259 24.25 -7.78 -3.30
N GLN A 260 23.96 -7.55 -4.59
CA GLN A 260 23.18 -8.49 -5.40
C GLN A 260 23.87 -9.84 -5.57
N ASN A 261 25.20 -9.86 -5.76
CA ASN A 261 25.97 -11.10 -5.80
C ASN A 261 25.88 -11.89 -4.47
N ALA A 262 25.96 -11.20 -3.34
CA ALA A 262 25.78 -11.82 -2.02
C ALA A 262 24.35 -12.37 -1.84
N LEU A 263 23.34 -11.62 -2.27
CA LEU A 263 21.94 -12.05 -2.24
C LEU A 263 21.69 -13.25 -3.15
N CYS A 264 22.28 -13.30 -4.36
CA CYS A 264 22.08 -14.38 -5.32
C CYS A 264 22.73 -15.71 -4.89
N ASN A 265 23.57 -15.74 -3.87
CA ASN A 265 24.22 -16.96 -3.41
C ASN A 265 23.22 -17.93 -2.75
N GLY A 266 22.79 -18.93 -3.51
CA GLY A 266 21.85 -19.98 -3.06
C GLY A 266 20.37 -19.55 -2.96
N ARG A 267 19.97 -18.39 -3.51
CA ARG A 267 18.59 -17.91 -3.50
C ARG A 267 18.24 -17.16 -4.78
N ARG A 268 16.94 -16.94 -5.01
CA ARG A 268 16.45 -16.18 -6.18
C ARG A 268 16.27 -14.72 -5.79
N VAL A 269 16.79 -13.80 -6.62
CA VAL A 269 16.69 -12.37 -6.43
C VAL A 269 15.93 -11.77 -7.60
N PHE A 270 14.97 -10.92 -7.28
CA PHE A 270 14.12 -10.23 -8.26
C PHE A 270 14.21 -8.73 -8.02
N VAL A 271 14.31 -7.97 -9.09
CA VAL A 271 14.24 -6.50 -9.06
C VAL A 271 12.96 -6.08 -9.75
N GLY A 272 12.14 -5.29 -9.08
CA GLY A 272 10.87 -4.81 -9.65
C GLY A 272 10.29 -3.67 -8.83
N GLN A 273 9.78 -2.64 -9.51
CA GLN A 273 9.37 -1.38 -8.88
C GLN A 273 7.88 -1.30 -8.52
N ASN A 274 7.08 -2.33 -8.81
CA ASN A 274 5.63 -2.28 -8.71
C ASN A 274 5.03 -3.46 -7.92
N ILE A 275 5.76 -3.94 -6.93
CA ILE A 275 5.35 -5.09 -6.11
C ILE A 275 4.06 -4.78 -5.34
N TYR A 276 3.96 -3.59 -4.76
CA TYR A 276 2.81 -3.20 -3.94
C TYR A 276 1.54 -3.03 -4.78
N THR A 277 1.63 -2.30 -5.91
CA THR A 277 0.46 -2.13 -6.78
C THR A 277 0.01 -3.46 -7.40
N LYS A 278 0.94 -4.38 -7.72
CA LYS A 278 0.60 -5.75 -8.16
C LYS A 278 -0.05 -6.56 -7.04
N GLY A 279 0.44 -6.45 -5.81
CA GLY A 279 -0.17 -7.08 -4.64
C GLY A 279 -1.59 -6.58 -4.40
N ALA A 280 -1.80 -5.27 -4.43
CA ALA A 280 -3.12 -4.65 -4.35
C ALA A 280 -4.04 -5.11 -5.50
N CYS A 281 -3.51 -5.27 -6.70
CA CYS A 281 -4.25 -5.77 -7.85
C CYS A 281 -4.67 -7.25 -7.68
N TYR A 282 -3.80 -8.10 -7.14
CA TYR A 282 -4.19 -9.47 -6.75
C TYR A 282 -5.30 -9.46 -5.69
N ALA A 283 -5.19 -8.58 -4.68
CA ALA A 283 -6.23 -8.41 -3.68
C ALA A 283 -7.56 -7.96 -4.31
N ALA A 284 -7.52 -7.07 -5.30
CA ALA A 284 -8.70 -6.62 -6.03
C ALA A 284 -9.37 -7.78 -6.78
N TYR A 285 -8.61 -8.62 -7.46
CA TYR A 285 -9.14 -9.73 -8.25
C TYR A 285 -9.69 -10.87 -7.39
N ILE A 286 -8.93 -11.32 -6.38
CA ILE A 286 -9.28 -12.49 -5.58
C ILE A 286 -10.26 -12.14 -4.45
N GLY A 287 -10.32 -10.85 -4.05
CA GLY A 287 -11.10 -10.34 -2.93
C GLY A 287 -10.32 -10.31 -1.62
N SER A 288 -10.95 -9.83 -0.54
CA SER A 288 -10.35 -9.65 0.78
C SER A 288 -9.80 -10.93 1.44
N ASN A 289 -10.09 -12.10 0.86
CA ASN A 289 -9.70 -13.41 1.37
C ASN A 289 -8.50 -14.04 0.63
N VAL A 290 -7.63 -13.24 0.01
CA VAL A 290 -6.41 -13.77 -0.65
C VAL A 290 -5.56 -14.55 0.35
N ILE A 291 -5.45 -14.06 1.56
CA ILE A 291 -4.86 -14.79 2.68
C ILE A 291 -6.03 -15.43 3.43
N ASN A 292 -6.41 -16.64 3.00
CA ASN A 292 -7.55 -17.36 3.59
C ASN A 292 -7.37 -17.49 5.12
N PRO A 293 -8.23 -16.87 5.95
CA PRO A 293 -8.08 -16.88 7.42
C PRO A 293 -8.19 -18.28 8.03
N ALA A 294 -8.85 -19.22 7.35
CA ALA A 294 -8.90 -20.61 7.77
C ALA A 294 -7.55 -21.34 7.58
N LYS A 295 -6.69 -20.82 6.71
CA LYS A 295 -5.39 -21.41 6.40
C LYS A 295 -4.23 -20.65 7.01
N TYR A 296 -4.34 -19.33 7.16
CA TYR A 296 -3.26 -18.45 7.58
C TYR A 296 -3.70 -17.48 8.67
N ILE A 297 -2.83 -17.28 9.66
CA ILE A 297 -2.92 -16.20 10.65
C ILE A 297 -1.76 -15.26 10.35
N VAL A 298 -2.05 -14.00 10.05
CA VAL A 298 -1.02 -12.98 9.80
C VAL A 298 -0.65 -12.29 11.11
N ASN A 299 0.64 -12.28 11.42
CA ASN A 299 1.26 -11.57 12.52
C ASN A 299 2.20 -10.49 11.95
N ALA A 300 1.72 -9.25 11.91
CA ALA A 300 2.45 -8.09 11.44
C ALA A 300 2.18 -6.89 12.37
N GLU A 301 3.04 -5.88 12.34
CA GLU A 301 2.96 -4.72 13.25
C GLU A 301 1.65 -3.92 13.11
N ASP A 302 1.10 -3.87 11.91
CA ASP A 302 -0.14 -3.16 11.59
C ASP A 302 -1.41 -3.98 11.86
N MET A 303 -1.30 -5.24 12.30
CA MET A 303 -2.43 -6.14 12.51
C MET A 303 -2.96 -6.09 13.95
N VAL A 304 -4.29 -6.02 14.10
CA VAL A 304 -4.96 -6.16 15.39
C VAL A 304 -5.26 -7.63 15.67
N HIS A 305 -4.70 -8.15 16.75
CA HIS A 305 -4.83 -9.58 17.12
C HIS A 305 -5.98 -9.88 18.07
N SER A 306 -6.66 -8.85 18.58
CA SER A 306 -7.72 -9.00 19.59
C SER A 306 -9.07 -8.49 19.10
N ASP A 307 -10.13 -9.23 19.42
CA ASP A 307 -11.49 -8.71 19.40
C ASP A 307 -11.68 -7.81 20.63
N ILE A 308 -12.25 -6.63 20.46
CA ILE A 308 -12.54 -5.67 21.52
C ILE A 308 -14.07 -5.64 21.71
N GLY A 309 -14.55 -5.80 22.94
CA GLY A 309 -15.98 -5.85 23.19
C GLY A 309 -16.33 -5.62 24.65
N ILE A 310 -17.58 -5.90 24.99
CA ILE A 310 -18.15 -5.83 26.33
C ILE A 310 -18.83 -7.16 26.69
N LEU A 311 -19.10 -7.37 27.97
CA LEU A 311 -20.03 -8.43 28.38
C LEU A 311 -21.47 -7.90 28.41
N SER A 312 -22.42 -8.75 28.00
CA SER A 312 -23.83 -8.43 28.17
C SER A 312 -24.23 -8.41 29.67
N GLY A 313 -25.08 -7.46 30.03
CA GLY A 313 -25.58 -7.30 31.40
C GLY A 313 -26.74 -8.26 31.78
N ASP A 314 -27.08 -9.23 30.92
CA ASP A 314 -28.19 -10.17 31.07
C ASP A 314 -27.92 -11.34 32.04
N GLY A 315 -26.81 -11.28 32.77
CA GLY A 315 -26.36 -12.34 33.67
C GLY A 315 -25.70 -13.55 33.00
N ALA A 316 -25.79 -13.64 31.67
CA ALA A 316 -25.11 -14.69 30.88
C ALA A 316 -23.65 -14.40 30.62
N GLY A 317 -23.21 -13.13 30.78
CA GLY A 317 -21.84 -12.71 30.54
C GLY A 317 -21.37 -12.95 29.09
N THR A 318 -22.29 -12.84 28.13
CA THR A 318 -21.96 -13.07 26.72
C THR A 318 -21.08 -11.95 26.18
N PHE A 319 -19.96 -12.31 25.55
CA PHE A 319 -19.08 -11.32 24.91
C PHE A 319 -19.71 -10.77 23.64
N ILE A 320 -19.91 -9.46 23.61
CA ILE A 320 -20.44 -8.72 22.46
C ILE A 320 -19.27 -7.97 21.81
N PRO A 321 -18.77 -8.39 20.63
CA PRO A 321 -17.68 -7.72 19.97
C PRO A 321 -18.12 -6.37 19.40
N ILE A 322 -17.40 -5.31 19.73
CA ILE A 322 -17.53 -3.96 19.13
C ILE A 322 -16.63 -3.86 17.93
N ALA A 323 -15.38 -4.31 18.05
CA ALA A 323 -14.40 -4.33 16.99
C ALA A 323 -13.73 -5.70 16.91
N ARG A 324 -13.55 -6.21 15.69
CA ARG A 324 -12.98 -7.54 15.46
C ARG A 324 -11.54 -7.40 14.95
N GLY A 325 -10.62 -8.16 15.53
CA GLY A 325 -9.26 -8.30 15.09
C GLY A 325 -9.11 -9.08 13.77
N GLY A 326 -7.90 -9.48 13.45
CA GLY A 326 -7.56 -10.23 12.23
C GLY A 326 -7.44 -9.37 10.99
N ARG A 327 -7.30 -8.06 11.15
CA ARG A 327 -7.08 -7.07 10.08
C ARG A 327 -6.25 -5.90 10.57
N GLU A 328 -5.84 -5.04 9.66
CA GLU A 328 -5.05 -3.85 9.97
C GLU A 328 -5.81 -2.92 10.92
N TRP A 329 -5.10 -2.29 11.87
CA TRP A 329 -5.70 -1.48 12.94
C TRP A 329 -6.56 -0.32 12.42
N TYR A 330 -6.19 0.29 11.30
CA TYR A 330 -6.94 1.39 10.68
C TYR A 330 -8.24 0.94 9.99
N ASN A 331 -8.42 -0.37 9.76
CA ASN A 331 -9.65 -1.00 9.28
C ASN A 331 -10.50 -1.58 10.42
N VAL A 332 -10.05 -1.45 11.69
CA VAL A 332 -10.76 -1.95 12.87
C VAL A 332 -11.54 -0.82 13.51
N HIS A 333 -12.83 -0.81 13.27
CA HIS A 333 -13.75 0.15 13.90
C HIS A 333 -15.05 -0.54 14.25
N GLY A 334 -15.76 0.03 15.22
CA GLY A 334 -17.06 -0.47 15.64
C GLY A 334 -17.77 0.56 16.51
N LYS A 335 -19.10 0.45 16.53
CA LYS A 335 -19.98 1.30 17.35
C LYS A 335 -21.06 0.46 17.95
N ILE A 336 -21.30 0.64 19.24
CA ILE A 336 -22.40 0.02 19.98
C ILE A 336 -23.08 1.07 20.86
N TYR A 337 -24.39 0.94 21.03
CA TYR A 337 -25.16 1.74 21.95
C TYR A 337 -25.47 0.86 23.16
N VAL A 338 -25.18 1.34 24.36
CA VAL A 338 -25.43 0.65 25.62
C VAL A 338 -26.28 1.50 26.56
N CYS A 339 -27.16 0.86 27.30
CA CYS A 339 -27.80 1.46 28.47
C CYS A 339 -27.03 1.02 29.70
N LEU A 340 -26.63 1.97 30.54
CA LEU A 340 -25.96 1.69 31.82
C LEU A 340 -26.99 1.57 32.90
N ASP A 341 -26.88 0.52 33.73
CA ASP A 341 -27.71 0.29 34.91
C ASP A 341 -26.83 0.42 36.16
N ASP A 342 -27.18 1.36 37.02
CA ASP A 342 -26.48 1.69 38.28
C ASP A 342 -24.95 1.91 38.20
N THR A 343 -24.43 2.21 37.02
CA THR A 343 -22.99 2.46 36.80
C THR A 343 -22.77 3.60 35.78
N ASN A 344 -21.66 4.28 35.90
CA ASN A 344 -21.18 5.26 34.92
C ASN A 344 -19.92 4.77 34.17
N ARG A 345 -19.61 3.47 34.24
CA ARG A 345 -18.40 2.88 33.64
C ARG A 345 -18.79 1.76 32.70
N VAL A 346 -18.03 1.66 31.62
CA VAL A 346 -18.06 0.55 30.66
C VAL A 346 -16.70 -0.12 30.71
N GLU A 347 -16.68 -1.43 30.97
CA GLU A 347 -15.45 -2.23 30.90
C GLU A 347 -15.31 -2.81 29.51
N LEU A 348 -14.17 -2.49 28.85
CA LEU A 348 -13.79 -3.08 27.58
C LEU A 348 -12.96 -4.33 27.83
N LEU A 349 -13.36 -5.42 27.20
CA LEU A 349 -12.66 -6.69 27.26
C LEU A 349 -11.95 -6.96 25.94
N TYR A 350 -10.79 -7.59 26.05
CA TYR A 350 -9.99 -8.03 24.91
C TYR A 350 -9.98 -9.55 24.87
N LYS A 351 -10.33 -10.12 23.72
CA LYS A 351 -10.20 -11.56 23.46
C LYS A 351 -9.30 -11.78 22.28
N ASN A 352 -8.36 -12.69 22.40
CA ASN A 352 -7.55 -13.06 21.24
C ASN A 352 -8.47 -13.49 20.10
N HIS A 353 -8.30 -12.86 18.92
CA HIS A 353 -9.17 -13.09 17.78
C HIS A 353 -9.16 -14.56 17.31
N TYR A 354 -8.03 -15.23 17.44
CA TYR A 354 -7.82 -16.60 16.94
C TYR A 354 -8.10 -17.67 17.99
N THR A 355 -7.57 -17.53 19.21
CA THR A 355 -7.77 -18.52 20.29
C THR A 355 -9.07 -18.33 21.07
N LYS A 356 -9.69 -17.13 20.97
CA LYS A 356 -10.88 -16.72 21.73
C LYS A 356 -10.67 -16.66 23.25
N GLU A 357 -9.45 -16.75 23.72
CA GLU A 357 -9.08 -16.59 25.12
C GLU A 357 -9.14 -15.12 25.53
N ALA A 358 -9.62 -14.85 26.75
CA ALA A 358 -9.58 -13.51 27.33
C ALA A 358 -8.14 -13.14 27.69
N MET A 359 -7.76 -11.90 27.42
CA MET A 359 -6.46 -11.33 27.75
C MET A 359 -6.60 -10.41 28.95
#